data_067ef59f8ee20ce53390ffeed937322b
#
_entry.id   067ef59f8ee20ce53390ffeed937322b
#
_cell.length_a   1.000
_cell.length_b   1.000
_cell.length_c   1.000
_cell.angle_alpha   90.00
_cell.angle_beta   90.00
_cell.angle_gamma   90.00
#
_symmetry.space_group_name_H-M   'P 1'
#
loop_
_entity.id
_entity.type
_entity.pdbx_description
1 polymer ?
#
loop_
_entity_poly.entity_id
_entity_poly.type
_entity_poly.pdbx_seq_one_letter_code
_entity_poly.pdbx_strand_id
1 'polypeptide(L)'
;MAIRKMIVLIYSILSISVVAEYYKKGNEVYYEGYDHKNGKFIDYNEKVEDVDLNSLEQINDFYARDKNRVYFRGKETDIDRDYIEIVRLNLVKDRDFVYYEDKKLKVSPNDSLFVNRNVTNKSLPDINVGYGFYVKDFQNAYYVKIDEDRNIKEIKLDDANVDKLVSWNDILAKDEKNIYYYGKKIDYIDASTFDGHGFGYGKDKNNIYYDVTIVKNADYKSFKEIKGYISFAKDKYNVFYEGKIIEGADIKSFEPLKNGFSKDKYGYFYNEQRLEGINYEDIKDFMNTFGVDKKKVPGYKYK
;
A
#
# COMPACT_ATOMS: atom_id res chain seq x y z
N MET A 1 1.45 -31.76 -9.07
CA MET A 1 2.51 -30.85 -8.61
C MET A 1 2.94 -29.82 -9.66
N ALA A 2 3.25 -30.20 -10.91
CA ALA A 2 3.67 -29.24 -11.96
C ALA A 2 2.58 -28.26 -12.43
N ILE A 3 1.32 -28.69 -12.52
CA ILE A 3 0.20 -27.84 -12.95
C ILE A 3 -0.14 -26.75 -11.92
N ARG A 4 -0.05 -27.07 -10.59
CA ARG A 4 -0.26 -26.06 -9.53
C ARG A 4 0.84 -24.98 -9.54
N LYS A 5 2.11 -25.34 -9.79
CA LYS A 5 3.20 -24.35 -9.92
C LYS A 5 3.06 -23.44 -11.14
N MET A 6 2.45 -23.93 -12.22
CA MET A 6 2.19 -23.13 -13.42
C MET A 6 1.03 -22.14 -13.22
N ILE A 7 0.02 -22.52 -12.42
CA ILE A 7 -1.09 -21.63 -12.05
C ILE A 7 -0.57 -20.48 -11.17
N VAL A 8 0.29 -20.74 -10.21
CA VAL A 8 0.92 -19.70 -9.37
C VAL A 8 1.74 -18.71 -10.20
N LEU A 9 2.41 -19.15 -11.26
CA LEU A 9 3.21 -18.25 -12.12
C LEU A 9 2.36 -17.36 -13.03
N ILE A 10 1.17 -17.83 -13.44
CA ILE A 10 0.24 -17.05 -14.28
C ILE A 10 -0.53 -16.01 -13.44
N TYR A 11 -0.79 -16.30 -12.16
CA TYR A 11 -1.43 -15.36 -11.24
C TYR A 11 -0.51 -14.25 -10.74
N SER A 12 0.82 -14.34 -10.88
CA SER A 12 1.75 -13.26 -10.51
C SER A 12 1.63 -11.98 -11.37
N ILE A 13 0.85 -12.02 -12.44
CA ILE A 13 0.59 -10.87 -13.32
C ILE A 13 -0.83 -10.28 -13.09
N LEU A 14 -1.73 -11.02 -12.45
CA LEU A 14 -3.09 -10.61 -12.14
C LEU A 14 -3.32 -10.83 -10.64
N SER A 15 -3.37 -9.77 -9.84
CA SER A 15 -3.78 -9.74 -8.42
C SER A 15 -3.98 -11.14 -7.80
N ILE A 16 -2.90 -11.74 -7.31
CA ILE A 16 -2.95 -13.07 -6.70
C ILE A 16 -3.80 -12.99 -5.45
N SER A 17 -4.99 -13.56 -5.49
CA SER A 17 -5.57 -14.12 -4.30
C SER A 17 -4.68 -15.30 -3.90
N VAL A 18 -3.83 -15.11 -2.91
CA VAL A 18 -3.12 -16.19 -2.26
C VAL A 18 -4.19 -17.12 -1.70
N VAL A 19 -4.35 -18.30 -2.29
CA VAL A 19 -5.26 -19.30 -1.74
C VAL A 19 -4.56 -19.88 -0.52
N ALA A 20 -4.88 -19.32 0.63
CA ALA A 20 -4.50 -19.88 1.91
C ALA A 20 -5.72 -20.60 2.47
N GLU A 21 -5.55 -21.83 2.95
CA GLU A 21 -6.68 -22.62 3.43
C GLU A 21 -6.29 -23.58 4.55
N TYR A 22 -7.27 -23.87 5.40
CA TYR A 22 -7.20 -24.96 6.34
C TYR A 22 -7.81 -26.22 5.69
N TYR A 23 -7.08 -27.32 5.65
CA TYR A 23 -7.58 -28.55 5.06
C TYR A 23 -7.37 -29.77 5.96
N LYS A 24 -8.24 -30.77 5.87
CA LYS A 24 -8.19 -32.01 6.60
C LYS A 24 -7.44 -33.08 5.79
N LYS A 25 -6.55 -33.82 6.46
CA LYS A 25 -5.86 -34.98 5.90
C LYS A 25 -5.93 -36.12 6.91
N GLY A 26 -6.90 -37.02 6.73
CA GLY A 26 -7.23 -38.04 7.74
C GLY A 26 -7.76 -37.37 9.02
N ASN A 27 -7.13 -37.67 10.14
CA ASN A 27 -7.46 -37.10 11.45
C ASN A 27 -6.61 -35.88 11.82
N GLU A 28 -5.96 -35.27 10.85
CA GLU A 28 -5.11 -34.11 11.05
C GLU A 28 -5.60 -32.91 10.24
N VAL A 29 -5.30 -31.70 10.71
CA VAL A 29 -5.55 -30.45 10.01
C VAL A 29 -4.24 -29.80 9.68
N TYR A 30 -4.18 -29.18 8.52
CA TYR A 30 -3.05 -28.42 8.03
C TYR A 30 -3.51 -27.06 7.55
N TYR A 31 -2.66 -26.06 7.73
CA TYR A 31 -2.76 -24.76 7.08
C TYR A 31 -1.77 -24.71 5.91
N GLU A 32 -2.26 -24.52 4.70
CA GLU A 32 -1.45 -24.30 3.50
C GLU A 32 -1.59 -22.85 3.06
N GLY A 33 -0.50 -22.18 2.79
CA GLY A 33 -0.50 -20.80 2.33
C GLY A 33 0.85 -20.40 1.79
N TYR A 34 0.89 -19.19 1.26
CA TYR A 34 2.12 -18.60 0.73
C TYR A 34 2.36 -17.26 1.42
N ASP A 35 3.62 -16.92 1.61
CA ASP A 35 4.02 -15.58 2.02
C ASP A 35 5.11 -15.06 1.08
N HIS A 36 5.24 -13.73 1.03
CA HIS A 36 6.30 -13.09 0.26
C HIS A 36 7.27 -12.42 1.24
N LYS A 37 8.48 -12.98 1.34
CA LYS A 37 9.53 -12.47 2.21
C LYS A 37 10.83 -12.29 1.43
N ASN A 38 11.43 -11.11 1.50
CA ASN A 38 12.71 -10.80 0.85
C ASN A 38 12.72 -11.12 -0.66
N GLY A 39 11.63 -10.80 -1.39
CA GLY A 39 11.52 -11.05 -2.82
C GLY A 39 11.28 -12.53 -3.20
N LYS A 40 11.01 -13.41 -2.23
CA LYS A 40 10.77 -14.83 -2.45
C LYS A 40 9.40 -15.24 -1.92
N PHE A 41 8.72 -16.12 -2.66
CA PHE A 41 7.54 -16.82 -2.15
C PHE A 41 7.98 -17.94 -1.21
N ILE A 42 7.37 -17.98 -0.03
CA ILE A 42 7.58 -19.03 0.98
C ILE A 42 6.29 -19.80 1.10
N ASP A 43 6.36 -21.11 0.84
CA ASP A 43 5.23 -22.01 1.02
C ASP A 43 5.15 -22.41 2.50
N TYR A 44 3.95 -22.29 3.07
CA TYR A 44 3.62 -22.81 4.39
C TYR A 44 2.80 -24.09 4.22
N ASN A 45 3.14 -25.08 5.00
CA ASN A 45 2.33 -26.30 5.20
C ASN A 45 2.50 -26.71 6.67
N GLU A 46 1.75 -26.03 7.53
CA GLU A 46 1.86 -26.16 8.98
C GLU A 46 0.76 -27.08 9.49
N LYS A 47 1.13 -28.12 10.26
CA LYS A 47 0.14 -28.92 10.99
C LYS A 47 -0.46 -28.08 12.11
N VAL A 48 -1.79 -28.11 12.21
CA VAL A 48 -2.50 -27.45 13.29
C VAL A 48 -2.58 -28.39 14.47
N GLU A 49 -1.86 -28.06 15.55
CA GLU A 49 -1.81 -28.90 16.72
C GLU A 49 -3.07 -28.68 17.62
N ASP A 50 -3.44 -29.73 18.36
CA ASP A 50 -4.50 -29.73 19.38
C ASP A 50 -5.88 -29.22 18.92
N VAL A 51 -6.19 -29.34 17.63
CA VAL A 51 -7.45 -28.89 17.02
C VAL A 51 -8.58 -29.88 17.23
N ASP A 52 -9.77 -29.38 17.60
CA ASP A 52 -10.98 -30.19 17.60
C ASP A 52 -11.57 -30.25 16.18
N LEU A 53 -11.38 -31.41 15.53
CA LEU A 53 -11.80 -31.65 14.14
C LEU A 53 -13.30 -31.51 13.90
N ASN A 54 -14.13 -31.76 14.90
CA ASN A 54 -15.58 -31.77 14.75
C ASN A 54 -16.18 -30.37 14.77
N SER A 55 -15.49 -29.44 15.39
CA SER A 55 -15.93 -28.06 15.56
C SER A 55 -15.10 -27.03 14.78
N LEU A 56 -14.11 -27.49 14.00
CA LEU A 56 -13.25 -26.58 13.24
C LEU A 56 -14.05 -25.85 12.14
N GLU A 57 -13.99 -24.54 12.19
CA GLU A 57 -14.59 -23.59 11.25
C GLU A 57 -13.54 -22.63 10.73
N GLN A 58 -13.37 -22.55 9.42
CA GLN A 58 -12.54 -21.52 8.79
C GLN A 58 -13.30 -20.20 8.75
N ILE A 59 -12.70 -19.12 9.28
CA ILE A 59 -13.29 -17.78 9.34
C ILE A 59 -12.96 -17.00 8.06
N ASN A 60 -11.68 -17.02 7.66
CA ASN A 60 -11.19 -16.47 6.40
C ASN A 60 -9.90 -17.19 5.98
N ASP A 61 -9.18 -16.68 5.00
CA ASP A 61 -7.96 -17.30 4.47
C ASP A 61 -6.87 -17.51 5.53
N PHE A 62 -6.86 -16.73 6.61
CA PHE A 62 -5.82 -16.75 7.62
C PHE A 62 -6.27 -17.33 8.95
N TYR A 63 -7.55 -17.15 9.30
CA TYR A 63 -8.09 -17.52 10.61
C TYR A 63 -9.05 -18.71 10.52
N ALA A 64 -8.92 -19.57 11.51
CA ALA A 64 -9.91 -20.61 11.83
C ALA A 64 -10.17 -20.62 13.33
N ARG A 65 -11.28 -21.24 13.74
CA ARG A 65 -11.56 -21.52 15.14
C ARG A 65 -12.14 -22.91 15.32
N ASP A 66 -11.94 -23.48 16.48
CA ASP A 66 -12.70 -24.64 16.95
C ASP A 66 -13.51 -24.26 18.20
N LYS A 67 -14.05 -25.23 18.91
CA LYS A 67 -14.81 -25.00 20.15
C LYS A 67 -14.00 -24.38 21.29
N ASN A 68 -12.66 -24.42 21.23
CA ASN A 68 -11.79 -24.01 22.33
C ASN A 68 -10.94 -22.79 21.97
N ARG A 69 -10.53 -22.64 20.69
CA ARG A 69 -9.39 -21.79 20.28
C ARG A 69 -9.63 -21.07 18.96
N VAL A 70 -8.85 -20.02 18.75
CA VAL A 70 -8.66 -19.36 17.45
C VAL A 70 -7.26 -19.64 16.95
N TYR A 71 -7.14 -19.90 15.67
CA TYR A 71 -5.88 -20.18 14.97
C TYR A 71 -5.62 -19.10 13.93
N PHE A 72 -4.39 -18.63 13.87
CA PHE A 72 -3.89 -17.77 12.79
C PHE A 72 -2.78 -18.51 12.04
N ARG A 73 -2.95 -18.75 10.74
CA ARG A 73 -2.03 -19.51 9.89
C ARG A 73 -1.58 -20.84 10.53
N GLY A 74 -2.53 -21.57 11.08
CA GLY A 74 -2.33 -22.88 11.70
C GLY A 74 -1.80 -22.85 13.13
N LYS A 75 -1.47 -21.68 13.69
CA LYS A 75 -0.96 -21.54 15.05
C LYS A 75 -2.03 -21.01 15.99
N GLU A 76 -2.09 -21.56 17.19
CA GLU A 76 -2.98 -21.10 18.26
C GLU A 76 -2.67 -19.62 18.61
N THR A 77 -3.71 -18.88 18.95
CA THR A 77 -3.63 -17.46 19.34
C THR A 77 -4.27 -17.22 20.70
N ASP A 78 -4.01 -16.06 21.30
CA ASP A 78 -4.68 -15.58 22.51
C ASP A 78 -6.02 -14.89 22.24
N ILE A 79 -6.54 -14.92 21.03
CA ILE A 79 -7.78 -14.24 20.63
C ILE A 79 -8.96 -14.98 21.26
N ASP A 80 -9.88 -14.24 21.91
CA ASP A 80 -11.07 -14.83 22.50
C ASP A 80 -11.98 -15.39 21.41
N ARG A 81 -12.15 -16.70 21.45
CA ARG A 81 -12.87 -17.49 20.44
C ARG A 81 -14.33 -17.06 20.28
N ASP A 82 -14.97 -16.65 21.37
CA ASP A 82 -16.40 -16.34 21.37
C ASP A 82 -16.70 -14.92 20.87
N TYR A 83 -15.69 -14.06 20.85
CA TYR A 83 -15.82 -12.64 20.53
C TYR A 83 -14.98 -12.18 19.33
N ILE A 84 -14.32 -13.10 18.60
CA ILE A 84 -13.54 -12.72 17.43
C ILE A 84 -14.43 -12.07 16.35
N GLU A 85 -14.03 -10.87 15.94
CA GLU A 85 -14.63 -10.09 14.86
C GLU A 85 -13.55 -9.68 13.86
N ILE A 86 -13.79 -9.97 12.58
CA ILE A 86 -12.89 -9.57 11.49
C ILE A 86 -13.16 -8.09 11.15
N VAL A 87 -12.19 -7.24 11.43
CA VAL A 87 -12.22 -5.81 11.06
C VAL A 87 -11.72 -5.64 9.62
N ARG A 88 -10.64 -6.36 9.28
CA ARG A 88 -10.06 -6.49 7.95
C ARG A 88 -9.35 -7.86 7.88
N LEU A 89 -8.95 -8.33 6.70
CA LEU A 89 -8.42 -9.70 6.50
C LEU A 89 -7.54 -10.24 7.63
N ASN A 90 -6.55 -9.47 8.06
CA ASN A 90 -5.60 -9.81 9.13
C ASN A 90 -5.61 -8.84 10.31
N LEU A 91 -6.60 -7.94 10.36
CA LEU A 91 -6.90 -7.07 11.49
C LEU A 91 -8.19 -7.56 12.13
N VAL A 92 -8.11 -8.06 13.34
CA VAL A 92 -9.24 -8.63 14.07
C VAL A 92 -9.33 -8.01 15.46
N LYS A 93 -10.47 -8.15 16.10
CA LYS A 93 -10.64 -7.80 17.51
C LYS A 93 -11.43 -8.89 18.24
N ASP A 94 -11.24 -8.91 19.52
CA ASP A 94 -12.12 -9.61 20.46
C ASP A 94 -12.73 -8.60 21.44
N ARG A 95 -13.25 -9.08 22.57
CA ARG A 95 -13.84 -8.22 23.60
C ARG A 95 -12.83 -7.26 24.23
N ASP A 96 -11.57 -7.69 24.38
CA ASP A 96 -10.58 -7.01 25.21
C ASP A 96 -9.47 -6.33 24.40
N PHE A 97 -9.19 -6.82 23.18
CA PHE A 97 -8.05 -6.35 22.37
C PHE A 97 -8.36 -6.26 20.87
N VAL A 98 -7.55 -5.45 20.19
CA VAL A 98 -7.41 -5.45 18.73
C VAL A 98 -6.09 -6.13 18.38
N TYR A 99 -6.10 -6.91 17.30
CA TYR A 99 -4.92 -7.66 16.85
C TYR A 99 -4.66 -7.38 15.38
N TYR A 100 -3.40 -7.21 15.06
CA TYR A 100 -2.90 -7.41 13.70
C TYR A 100 -2.21 -8.76 13.62
N GLU A 101 -2.76 -9.67 12.82
CA GLU A 101 -2.41 -11.08 12.83
C GLU A 101 -2.66 -11.67 14.24
N ASP A 102 -1.63 -12.15 14.93
CA ASP A 102 -1.68 -12.65 16.31
C ASP A 102 -1.18 -11.64 17.35
N LYS A 103 -0.82 -10.42 16.93
CA LYS A 103 -0.16 -9.43 17.79
C LYS A 103 -1.14 -8.36 18.28
N LYS A 104 -1.21 -8.20 19.60
CA LYS A 104 -2.06 -7.19 20.26
C LYS A 104 -1.59 -5.77 19.90
N LEU A 105 -2.56 -4.91 19.59
CA LEU A 105 -2.36 -3.48 19.37
C LEU A 105 -2.77 -2.67 20.61
N LYS A 106 -2.30 -1.43 20.68
CA LYS A 106 -2.56 -0.51 21.82
C LYS A 106 -3.93 0.16 21.79
N VAL A 107 -4.65 0.06 20.67
CA VAL A 107 -6.00 0.63 20.57
C VAL A 107 -7.02 -0.22 21.29
N SER A 108 -8.03 0.44 21.87
CA SER A 108 -9.17 -0.25 22.49
C SER A 108 -10.09 -0.90 21.46
N PRO A 109 -10.60 -2.13 21.69
CA PRO A 109 -11.53 -2.79 20.78
C PRO A 109 -12.90 -2.15 20.71
N ASN A 110 -13.32 -1.42 21.74
CA ASN A 110 -14.70 -0.97 21.87
C ASN A 110 -15.12 0.08 20.86
N ASP A 111 -14.17 0.80 20.26
CA ASP A 111 -14.43 1.83 19.27
C ASP A 111 -13.27 1.97 18.30
N SER A 112 -12.49 0.92 18.17
CA SER A 112 -11.39 0.89 17.22
C SER A 112 -11.95 0.93 15.81
N LEU A 113 -11.56 1.96 15.08
CA LEU A 113 -11.91 2.15 13.69
C LEU A 113 -10.64 2.13 12.87
N PHE A 114 -10.64 1.28 11.87
CA PHE A 114 -9.70 1.42 10.78
C PHE A 114 -9.97 2.75 10.09
N VAL A 115 -8.99 3.64 10.11
CA VAL A 115 -9.14 4.99 9.58
C VAL A 115 -8.92 4.97 8.07
N ASN A 116 -9.92 4.50 7.31
CA ASN A 116 -9.88 4.62 5.86
C ASN A 116 -11.23 5.10 5.32
N ARG A 117 -11.20 6.21 4.60
CA ARG A 117 -12.40 6.89 4.10
C ARG A 117 -13.11 6.14 2.95
N ASN A 118 -12.44 5.27 2.23
CA ASN A 118 -12.90 4.81 0.91
C ASN A 118 -13.16 3.31 0.80
N VAL A 119 -13.24 2.59 1.91
CA VAL A 119 -13.35 1.15 1.81
C VAL A 119 -14.72 0.65 2.21
N THR A 120 -15.52 0.36 1.21
CA THR A 120 -16.66 -0.55 1.36
C THR A 120 -16.13 -1.95 1.60
N ASN A 121 -16.63 -2.61 2.64
CA ASN A 121 -16.18 -3.88 3.24
C ASN A 121 -16.01 -5.12 2.35
N LYS A 122 -15.90 -5.03 1.04
CA LYS A 122 -15.99 -6.21 0.17
C LYS A 122 -14.79 -6.55 -0.71
N SER A 123 -13.75 -5.70 -0.77
CA SER A 123 -12.59 -6.02 -1.62
C SER A 123 -11.36 -5.16 -1.28
N LEU A 124 -10.83 -5.32 -0.06
CA LEU A 124 -9.56 -4.70 0.27
C LEU A 124 -8.42 -5.65 -0.04
N PRO A 125 -7.40 -5.21 -0.78
CA PRO A 125 -6.16 -5.96 -0.85
C PRO A 125 -5.55 -6.07 0.56
N ASP A 126 -4.74 -7.09 0.77
CA ASP A 126 -3.94 -7.25 1.98
C ASP A 126 -3.23 -5.95 2.34
N ILE A 127 -3.06 -5.73 3.66
CA ILE A 127 -2.17 -4.67 4.14
C ILE A 127 -0.78 -4.98 3.60
N ASN A 128 -0.26 -4.13 2.73
CA ASN A 128 1.03 -4.34 2.12
C ASN A 128 2.14 -4.34 3.18
N VAL A 129 2.87 -5.45 3.22
CA VAL A 129 4.10 -5.55 4.02
C VAL A 129 5.06 -4.44 3.57
N GLY A 130 5.64 -3.71 4.53
CA GLY A 130 6.54 -2.59 4.27
C GLY A 130 5.89 -1.20 4.34
N TYR A 131 4.57 -1.13 4.41
CA TYR A 131 3.85 0.14 4.60
C TYR A 131 3.28 0.25 6.01
N GLY A 132 2.06 -0.18 6.21
CA GLY A 132 1.34 -0.07 7.47
C GLY A 132 -0.06 0.49 7.26
N PHE A 133 -0.71 0.88 8.34
CA PHE A 133 -2.07 1.41 8.31
C PHE A 133 -2.33 2.31 9.52
N TYR A 134 -3.37 3.14 9.41
CA TYR A 134 -3.83 3.95 10.51
C TYR A 134 -4.96 3.25 11.27
N VAL A 135 -4.89 3.30 12.59
CA VAL A 135 -5.91 2.78 13.51
C VAL A 135 -6.15 3.78 14.63
N LYS A 136 -7.37 3.88 15.12
CA LYS A 136 -7.73 4.75 16.23
C LYS A 136 -8.79 4.14 17.13
N ASP A 137 -8.84 4.61 18.36
CA ASP A 137 -9.96 4.48 19.29
C ASP A 137 -10.49 5.88 19.67
N PHE A 138 -11.28 6.01 20.71
CA PHE A 138 -11.80 7.32 21.18
C PHE A 138 -10.72 8.29 21.63
N GLN A 139 -9.59 7.80 22.13
CA GLN A 139 -8.60 8.63 22.82
C GLN A 139 -7.31 8.76 22.03
N ASN A 140 -6.96 7.75 21.23
CA ASN A 140 -5.67 7.63 20.62
C ASN A 140 -5.77 7.23 19.16
N ALA A 141 -4.79 7.66 18.39
CA ALA A 141 -4.58 7.20 17.03
C ALA A 141 -3.13 6.78 16.82
N TYR A 142 -2.94 5.76 16.02
CA TYR A 142 -1.62 5.18 15.73
C TYR A 142 -1.47 4.90 14.25
N TYR A 143 -0.23 4.99 13.79
CA TYR A 143 0.21 4.38 12.56
C TYR A 143 0.92 3.07 12.91
N VAL A 144 0.39 1.96 12.47
CA VAL A 144 0.98 0.63 12.63
C VAL A 144 1.88 0.37 11.45
N LYS A 145 3.19 0.53 11.63
CA LYS A 145 4.19 0.21 10.61
C LYS A 145 4.50 -1.28 10.64
N ILE A 146 4.55 -1.91 9.47
CA ILE A 146 4.87 -3.33 9.30
C ILE A 146 6.16 -3.42 8.50
N ASP A 147 7.16 -4.13 9.02
CA ASP A 147 8.40 -4.39 8.28
C ASP A 147 8.31 -5.68 7.43
N GLU A 148 9.37 -5.96 6.67
CA GLU A 148 9.45 -7.14 5.80
C GLU A 148 9.43 -8.46 6.57
N ASP A 149 9.80 -8.45 7.84
CA ASP A 149 9.74 -9.58 8.76
C ASP A 149 8.41 -9.67 9.52
N ARG A 150 7.41 -8.84 9.14
CA ARG A 150 6.10 -8.73 9.78
C ARG A 150 6.15 -8.28 11.25
N ASN A 151 7.24 -7.64 11.68
CA ASN A 151 7.24 -6.97 12.95
C ASN A 151 6.41 -5.70 12.85
N ILE A 152 5.67 -5.42 13.91
CA ILE A 152 4.87 -4.20 14.01
C ILE A 152 5.56 -3.18 14.89
N LYS A 153 5.44 -1.91 14.49
CA LYS A 153 5.79 -0.76 15.31
C LYS A 153 4.63 0.21 15.30
N GLU A 154 4.04 0.42 16.47
CA GLU A 154 2.99 1.42 16.64
C GLU A 154 3.59 2.79 16.92
N ILE A 155 3.26 3.75 16.05
CA ILE A 155 3.67 5.16 16.15
C ILE A 155 2.41 5.94 16.55
N LYS A 156 2.40 6.47 17.77
CA LYS A 156 1.30 7.31 18.24
C LYS A 156 1.28 8.61 17.43
N LEU A 157 0.10 9.03 17.02
CA LEU A 157 -0.11 10.31 16.34
C LEU A 157 -0.33 11.38 17.41
N ASP A 158 0.75 12.03 17.81
CA ASP A 158 0.66 13.12 18.77
C ASP A 158 -0.14 14.28 18.17
N ASP A 159 -0.92 14.97 18.99
CA ASP A 159 -1.81 16.09 18.63
C ASP A 159 -2.92 15.76 17.62
N ALA A 160 -3.18 14.48 17.31
CA ALA A 160 -4.26 14.12 16.42
C ALA A 160 -5.63 14.35 17.08
N ASN A 161 -6.51 15.06 16.39
CA ASN A 161 -7.92 15.05 16.74
C ASN A 161 -8.54 13.74 16.25
N VAL A 162 -8.67 12.76 17.14
CA VAL A 162 -9.15 11.43 16.79
C VAL A 162 -10.55 11.41 16.18
N ASP A 163 -11.45 12.31 16.62
CA ASP A 163 -12.80 12.40 16.08
C ASP A 163 -12.82 12.84 14.60
N LYS A 164 -11.88 13.67 14.22
CA LYS A 164 -11.76 14.26 12.87
C LYS A 164 -10.72 13.56 12.00
N LEU A 165 -9.93 12.66 12.58
CA LEU A 165 -8.90 11.95 11.84
C LEU A 165 -9.53 11.04 10.78
N VAL A 166 -9.12 11.23 9.55
CA VAL A 166 -9.46 10.41 8.39
C VAL A 166 -8.19 10.04 7.64
N SER A 167 -8.14 8.83 7.13
CA SER A 167 -7.08 8.38 6.24
C SER A 167 -7.63 8.28 4.82
N TRP A 168 -6.85 8.69 3.84
CA TRP A 168 -7.20 8.53 2.44
C TRP A 168 -6.66 7.22 1.86
N ASN A 169 -5.60 6.73 2.47
CA ASN A 169 -4.96 5.47 2.14
C ASN A 169 -4.10 4.99 3.32
N ASP A 170 -3.35 3.93 3.11
CA ASP A 170 -2.53 3.33 4.16
C ASP A 170 -1.36 4.21 4.61
N ILE A 171 -1.02 5.28 3.89
CA ILE A 171 0.17 6.11 4.18
C ILE A 171 -0.12 7.56 4.58
N LEU A 172 -1.30 8.08 4.24
CA LEU A 172 -1.69 9.47 4.51
C LEU A 172 -2.97 9.54 5.32
N ALA A 173 -2.89 10.22 6.46
CA ALA A 173 -4.05 10.59 7.25
C ALA A 173 -4.04 12.09 7.57
N LYS A 174 -5.20 12.67 7.83
CA LYS A 174 -5.33 14.05 8.30
C LYS A 174 -6.50 14.23 9.26
N ASP A 175 -6.38 15.24 10.09
CA ASP A 175 -7.49 15.92 10.76
C ASP A 175 -7.64 17.36 10.23
N GLU A 176 -8.37 18.21 10.90
CA GLU A 176 -8.58 19.61 10.47
C GLU A 176 -7.32 20.49 10.57
N LYS A 177 -6.31 20.08 11.35
CA LYS A 177 -5.09 20.87 11.61
C LYS A 177 -3.80 20.20 11.16
N ASN A 178 -3.79 18.88 11.11
CA ASN A 178 -2.57 18.08 10.95
C ASN A 178 -2.65 17.14 9.76
N ILE A 179 -1.51 16.96 9.11
CA ILE A 179 -1.28 15.91 8.10
C ILE A 179 -0.26 14.93 8.66
N TYR A 180 -0.53 13.65 8.49
CA TYR A 180 0.36 12.55 8.89
C TYR A 180 0.72 11.71 7.67
N TYR A 181 2.00 11.50 7.45
CA TYR A 181 2.53 10.70 6.36
C TYR A 181 3.43 9.60 6.92
N TYR A 182 3.06 8.33 6.73
CA TYR A 182 3.65 7.18 7.42
C TYR A 182 3.75 7.39 8.94
N GLY A 183 2.70 7.92 9.54
CA GLY A 183 2.62 8.20 10.97
C GLY A 183 3.43 9.40 11.46
N LYS A 184 4.12 10.12 10.58
CA LYS A 184 4.85 11.33 10.93
C LYS A 184 4.04 12.56 10.61
N LYS A 185 3.93 13.49 11.55
CA LYS A 185 3.32 14.80 11.33
C LYS A 185 4.13 15.63 10.33
N ILE A 186 3.43 16.27 9.40
CA ILE A 186 3.99 17.17 8.39
C ILE A 186 3.52 18.59 8.68
N ASP A 187 4.42 19.43 9.18
CA ASP A 187 4.07 20.76 9.71
C ASP A 187 3.97 21.86 8.63
N TYR A 188 4.51 21.63 7.44
CA TYR A 188 4.54 22.64 6.36
C TYR A 188 3.40 22.55 5.35
N ILE A 189 2.49 21.60 5.52
CA ILE A 189 1.27 21.47 4.69
C ILE A 189 0.09 22.02 5.48
N ASP A 190 -0.67 22.92 4.87
CA ASP A 190 -1.91 23.41 5.47
C ASP A 190 -3.02 22.36 5.36
N ALA A 191 -3.28 21.64 6.44
CA ALA A 191 -4.24 20.54 6.47
C ALA A 191 -5.67 21.00 6.12
N SER A 192 -6.02 22.24 6.43
CA SER A 192 -7.38 22.77 6.22
C SER A 192 -7.71 22.97 4.74
N THR A 193 -6.70 23.22 3.91
CA THR A 193 -6.84 23.47 2.47
C THR A 193 -6.18 22.40 1.59
N PHE A 194 -5.51 21.42 2.20
CA PHE A 194 -4.83 20.37 1.46
C PHE A 194 -5.81 19.45 0.71
N ASP A 195 -5.61 19.40 -0.59
CA ASP A 195 -6.29 18.52 -1.54
C ASP A 195 -5.23 17.65 -2.24
N GLY A 196 -5.05 16.44 -1.74
CA GLY A 196 -4.08 15.45 -2.24
C GLY A 196 -4.30 14.11 -1.56
N HIS A 197 -3.82 13.03 -2.18
CA HIS A 197 -4.12 11.67 -1.76
C HIS A 197 -2.91 10.90 -1.19
N GLY A 198 -1.75 11.58 -1.04
CA GLY A 198 -0.51 10.94 -0.58
C GLY A 198 0.19 10.10 -1.63
N PHE A 199 -0.38 10.01 -2.82
CA PHE A 199 0.23 9.48 -4.04
C PHE A 199 -0.03 10.47 -5.18
N GLY A 200 1.04 10.88 -5.86
CA GLY A 200 0.91 11.82 -6.94
C GLY A 200 0.80 13.27 -6.48
N TYR A 201 0.22 14.11 -7.33
CA TYR A 201 0.17 15.53 -7.05
C TYR A 201 -0.98 15.91 -6.12
N GLY A 202 -0.74 16.95 -5.32
CA GLY A 202 -1.70 17.58 -4.45
C GLY A 202 -1.35 19.04 -4.27
N LYS A 203 -2.22 19.81 -3.61
CA LYS A 203 -1.99 21.23 -3.32
C LYS A 203 -2.65 21.64 -2.01
N ASP A 204 -2.09 22.64 -1.38
CA ASP A 204 -2.79 23.45 -0.38
C ASP A 204 -2.92 24.89 -0.88
N LYS A 205 -3.36 25.83 -0.06
CA LYS A 205 -3.50 27.23 -0.45
C LYS A 205 -2.20 27.92 -0.89
N ASN A 206 -1.03 27.35 -0.54
CA ASN A 206 0.28 27.98 -0.73
C ASN A 206 1.15 27.26 -1.77
N ASN A 207 1.09 25.93 -1.82
CA ASN A 207 2.06 25.10 -2.52
C ASN A 207 1.41 23.97 -3.31
N ILE A 208 2.19 23.44 -4.24
CA ILE A 208 1.93 22.20 -4.95
C ILE A 208 2.89 21.15 -4.41
N TYR A 209 2.40 19.95 -4.25
CA TYR A 209 3.14 18.80 -3.73
C TYR A 209 3.11 17.63 -4.71
N TYR A 210 4.16 16.83 -4.69
CA TYR A 210 4.13 15.45 -5.15
C TYR A 210 4.32 14.57 -3.92
N ASP A 211 3.37 13.69 -3.65
CA ASP A 211 3.16 13.04 -2.36
C ASP A 211 3.03 14.11 -1.25
N VAL A 212 4.04 14.30 -0.43
CA VAL A 212 4.09 15.38 0.57
C VAL A 212 5.27 16.33 0.34
N THR A 213 5.99 16.20 -0.78
CA THR A 213 7.15 17.03 -1.09
C THR A 213 6.77 18.22 -1.95
N ILE A 214 7.21 19.42 -1.57
CA ILE A 214 6.93 20.65 -2.34
C ILE A 214 7.53 20.54 -3.76
N VAL A 215 6.69 20.75 -4.77
CA VAL A 215 7.11 20.84 -6.17
C VAL A 215 7.73 22.21 -6.42
N LYS A 216 9.06 22.26 -6.46
CA LYS A 216 9.80 23.51 -6.64
C LYS A 216 9.56 24.10 -8.03
N ASN A 217 9.50 25.45 -8.11
CA ASN A 217 9.37 26.22 -9.34
C ASN A 217 8.09 25.94 -10.15
N ALA A 218 7.06 25.34 -9.54
CA ALA A 218 5.76 25.17 -10.17
C ALA A 218 4.98 26.49 -10.13
N ASP A 219 4.39 26.86 -11.26
CA ASP A 219 3.44 27.98 -11.30
C ASP A 219 2.07 27.53 -10.80
N TYR A 220 1.74 27.91 -9.57
CA TYR A 220 0.54 27.48 -8.86
C TYR A 220 -0.75 27.69 -9.66
N LYS A 221 -0.86 28.80 -10.40
CA LYS A 221 -2.10 29.18 -11.12
C LYS A 221 -2.35 28.34 -12.36
N SER A 222 -1.29 27.96 -13.06
CA SER A 222 -1.40 27.20 -14.33
C SER A 222 -1.09 25.71 -14.20
N PHE A 223 -0.69 25.29 -13.00
CA PHE A 223 -0.33 23.88 -12.75
C PHE A 223 -1.53 22.95 -12.91
N LYS A 224 -1.33 21.85 -13.60
CA LYS A 224 -2.30 20.78 -13.76
C LYS A 224 -1.64 19.44 -14.02
N GLU A 225 -2.22 18.41 -13.47
CA GLU A 225 -1.90 17.03 -13.79
C GLU A 225 -2.25 16.70 -15.23
N ILE A 226 -1.48 15.80 -15.84
CA ILE A 226 -1.81 15.27 -17.16
C ILE A 226 -2.77 14.10 -16.99
N LYS A 227 -3.98 14.26 -17.49
CA LYS A 227 -5.06 13.27 -17.33
C LYS A 227 -4.62 11.86 -17.70
N GLY A 228 -4.84 10.91 -16.78
CA GLY A 228 -4.47 9.50 -16.94
C GLY A 228 -3.05 9.14 -16.51
N TYR A 229 -2.27 10.11 -16.01
CA TYR A 229 -0.88 9.90 -15.61
C TYR A 229 -0.59 10.58 -14.28
N ILE A 230 -0.62 9.84 -13.19
CA ILE A 230 -0.43 10.37 -11.82
C ILE A 230 0.98 10.94 -11.56
N SER A 231 1.98 10.50 -12.33
CA SER A 231 3.38 10.95 -12.18
C SER A 231 3.71 12.19 -13.01
N PHE A 232 2.86 12.57 -13.98
CA PHE A 232 3.14 13.68 -14.90
C PHE A 232 2.21 14.86 -14.66
N ALA A 233 2.80 16.06 -14.63
CA ALA A 233 2.08 17.32 -14.60
C ALA A 233 2.76 18.37 -15.46
N LYS A 234 2.08 19.50 -15.69
CA LYS A 234 2.64 20.67 -16.37
C LYS A 234 2.05 21.97 -15.86
N ASP A 235 2.81 23.00 -16.03
CA ASP A 235 2.34 24.37 -15.90
C ASP A 235 2.66 25.16 -17.19
N LYS A 236 2.55 26.46 -17.18
CA LYS A 236 2.85 27.30 -18.35
C LYS A 236 4.35 27.37 -18.70
N TYR A 237 5.22 26.95 -17.79
CA TYR A 237 6.68 27.07 -17.94
C TYR A 237 7.39 25.71 -18.00
N ASN A 238 6.84 24.68 -17.34
CA ASN A 238 7.54 23.42 -17.13
C ASN A 238 6.64 22.22 -17.32
N VAL A 239 7.27 21.08 -17.60
CA VAL A 239 6.71 19.74 -17.45
C VAL A 239 7.39 19.07 -16.26
N PHE A 240 6.61 18.28 -15.51
CA PHE A 240 7.09 17.62 -14.30
C PHE A 240 6.87 16.12 -14.36
N TYR A 241 7.82 15.39 -13.82
CA TYR A 241 7.71 13.97 -13.49
C TYR A 241 7.99 13.78 -12.00
N GLU A 242 7.01 13.22 -11.26
CA GLU A 242 7.12 12.99 -9.80
C GLU A 242 7.67 14.22 -9.04
N GLY A 243 7.12 15.39 -9.34
CA GLY A 243 7.48 16.66 -8.71
C GLY A 243 8.79 17.29 -9.18
N LYS A 244 9.53 16.65 -10.09
CA LYS A 244 10.77 17.17 -10.67
C LYS A 244 10.55 17.71 -12.06
N ILE A 245 11.22 18.81 -12.40
CA ILE A 245 11.18 19.38 -13.76
C ILE A 245 11.85 18.42 -14.75
N ILE A 246 11.19 18.16 -15.88
CA ILE A 246 11.78 17.50 -17.05
C ILE A 246 12.49 18.59 -17.86
N GLU A 247 13.80 18.71 -17.64
CA GLU A 247 14.58 19.79 -18.26
C GLU A 247 14.55 19.72 -19.80
N GLY A 248 14.28 20.87 -20.42
CA GLY A 248 14.24 21.01 -21.87
C GLY A 248 13.07 20.34 -22.58
N ALA A 249 12.03 19.91 -21.86
CA ALA A 249 10.82 19.39 -22.48
C ALA A 249 10.01 20.50 -23.16
N ASP A 250 9.56 20.25 -24.38
CA ASP A 250 8.65 21.15 -25.10
C ASP A 250 7.22 20.94 -24.62
N ILE A 251 6.71 21.87 -23.83
CA ILE A 251 5.41 21.80 -23.15
C ILE A 251 4.23 21.56 -24.11
N LYS A 252 4.33 22.09 -25.34
CA LYS A 252 3.25 22.04 -26.33
C LYS A 252 3.11 20.66 -26.96
N SER A 253 4.24 20.01 -27.23
CA SER A 253 4.28 18.68 -27.89
C SER A 253 4.54 17.54 -26.92
N PHE A 254 4.63 17.83 -25.60
CA PHE A 254 4.91 16.81 -24.60
C PHE A 254 3.76 15.81 -24.47
N GLU A 255 4.10 14.54 -24.54
CA GLU A 255 3.18 13.40 -24.42
C GLU A 255 3.76 12.34 -23.48
N PRO A 256 3.09 12.06 -22.35
CA PRO A 256 3.43 10.92 -21.50
C PRO A 256 3.21 9.59 -22.24
N LEU A 257 4.06 8.63 -21.93
CA LEU A 257 3.98 7.24 -22.36
C LEU A 257 3.87 6.33 -21.14
N LYS A 258 4.02 5.00 -21.30
CA LYS A 258 3.95 4.05 -20.20
C LYS A 258 5.25 4.00 -19.39
N ASN A 259 5.14 3.56 -18.13
CA ASN A 259 6.25 3.20 -17.25
C ASN A 259 7.34 4.29 -17.10
N GLY A 260 6.93 5.55 -16.95
CA GLY A 260 7.86 6.68 -16.77
C GLY A 260 8.47 7.21 -18.06
N PHE A 261 8.19 6.61 -19.20
CA PHE A 261 8.60 7.16 -20.48
C PHE A 261 7.69 8.30 -20.93
N SER A 262 8.27 9.23 -21.69
CA SER A 262 7.55 10.32 -22.34
C SER A 262 8.31 10.79 -23.58
N LYS A 263 7.68 11.62 -24.39
CA LYS A 263 8.30 12.21 -25.60
C LYS A 263 7.85 13.66 -25.79
N ASP A 264 8.61 14.36 -26.57
CA ASP A 264 8.23 15.60 -27.23
C ASP A 264 8.69 15.60 -28.71
N LYS A 265 8.51 16.70 -29.41
CA LYS A 265 8.97 16.82 -30.83
C LYS A 265 10.49 16.65 -31.05
N TYR A 266 11.27 16.71 -29.97
CA TYR A 266 12.74 16.63 -30.03
C TYR A 266 13.29 15.27 -29.58
N GLY A 267 12.47 14.35 -29.05
CA GLY A 267 12.91 13.01 -28.66
C GLY A 267 12.19 12.46 -27.43
N TYR A 268 12.83 11.48 -26.79
CA TYR A 268 12.28 10.69 -25.71
C TYR A 268 12.88 11.04 -24.36
N PHE A 269 12.12 10.75 -23.32
CA PHE A 269 12.54 10.88 -21.92
C PHE A 269 12.23 9.59 -21.16
N TYR A 270 13.00 9.37 -20.12
CA TYR A 270 12.68 8.41 -19.08
C TYR A 270 12.74 9.12 -17.72
N ASN A 271 11.63 9.09 -17.00
CA ASN A 271 11.42 9.91 -15.81
C ASN A 271 11.66 11.41 -16.12
N GLU A 272 12.56 12.07 -15.39
CA GLU A 272 12.90 13.48 -15.57
C GLU A 272 14.03 13.72 -16.60
N GLN A 273 14.59 12.68 -17.20
CA GLN A 273 15.79 12.79 -18.03
C GLN A 273 15.53 12.56 -19.52
N ARG A 274 16.05 13.45 -20.39
CA ARG A 274 16.08 13.25 -21.84
C ARG A 274 17.02 12.10 -22.20
N LEU A 275 16.55 11.22 -23.08
CA LEU A 275 17.35 10.13 -23.67
C LEU A 275 18.01 10.63 -24.96
N GLU A 276 19.34 10.58 -25.04
CA GLU A 276 20.09 11.07 -26.21
C GLU A 276 20.22 10.00 -27.27
N GLY A 277 19.90 10.34 -28.52
CA GLY A 277 20.08 9.46 -29.68
C GLY A 277 19.16 8.24 -29.72
N ILE A 278 18.08 8.25 -28.97
CA ILE A 278 17.16 7.13 -28.80
C ILE A 278 15.91 7.32 -29.65
N ASN A 279 15.50 6.25 -30.31
CA ASN A 279 14.24 6.19 -31.07
C ASN A 279 13.22 5.25 -30.37
N TYR A 280 12.02 5.14 -30.93
CA TYR A 280 10.94 4.33 -30.37
C TYR A 280 11.30 2.85 -30.27
N GLU A 281 11.97 2.27 -31.27
CA GLU A 281 12.32 0.85 -31.31
C GLU A 281 13.28 0.47 -30.16
N ASP A 282 14.15 1.42 -29.76
CA ASP A 282 15.12 1.20 -28.68
C ASP A 282 14.45 1.06 -27.29
N ILE A 283 13.26 1.62 -27.09
CA ILE A 283 12.59 1.67 -25.80
C ILE A 283 11.24 0.97 -25.74
N LYS A 284 10.68 0.49 -26.85
CA LYS A 284 9.33 -0.11 -26.90
C LYS A 284 9.13 -1.28 -25.94
N ASP A 285 10.14 -2.12 -25.78
CA ASP A 285 10.07 -3.29 -24.90
C ASP A 285 10.13 -2.86 -23.42
N PHE A 286 10.92 -1.84 -23.11
CA PHE A 286 10.98 -1.25 -21.76
C PHE A 286 9.65 -0.60 -21.37
N MET A 287 8.98 0.07 -22.28
CA MET A 287 7.66 0.67 -22.03
C MET A 287 6.58 -0.36 -21.70
N ASN A 288 6.75 -1.61 -22.11
CA ASN A 288 5.81 -2.69 -21.85
C ASN A 288 6.23 -3.59 -20.66
N THR A 289 7.39 -3.32 -20.04
CA THR A 289 7.92 -4.09 -18.91
C THR A 289 7.60 -3.37 -17.61
N PHE A 290 6.92 -4.06 -16.70
CA PHE A 290 6.72 -3.56 -15.33
C PHE A 290 8.02 -3.65 -14.53
N GLY A 291 8.36 -2.59 -13.76
CA GLY A 291 9.57 -2.58 -12.93
C GLY A 291 10.85 -2.48 -13.76
N VAL A 292 10.91 -1.55 -14.69
CA VAL A 292 12.07 -1.31 -15.55
C VAL A 292 13.33 -1.06 -14.73
N ASP A 293 14.35 -1.90 -14.93
CA ASP A 293 15.69 -1.66 -14.39
C ASP A 293 16.29 -0.43 -15.10
N LYS A 294 16.36 0.68 -14.37
CA LYS A 294 16.89 1.96 -14.88
C LYS A 294 18.27 1.84 -15.51
N LYS A 295 19.11 0.90 -15.00
CA LYS A 295 20.46 0.65 -15.51
C LYS A 295 20.47 0.12 -16.95
N LYS A 296 19.37 -0.48 -17.38
CA LYS A 296 19.21 -1.07 -18.71
C LYS A 296 18.52 -0.16 -19.70
N VAL A 297 17.98 0.98 -19.27
CA VAL A 297 17.31 1.92 -20.18
C VAL A 297 18.36 2.59 -21.08
N PRO A 298 18.24 2.42 -22.43
CA PRO A 298 19.19 3.03 -23.36
C PRO A 298 19.23 4.55 -23.21
N GLY A 299 20.42 5.15 -23.22
CA GLY A 299 20.60 6.60 -23.13
C GLY A 299 20.33 7.23 -21.75
N TYR A 300 19.93 6.44 -20.75
CA TYR A 300 19.74 6.95 -19.37
C TYR A 300 21.10 7.11 -18.67
N LYS A 301 21.35 8.32 -18.16
CA LYS A 301 22.61 8.64 -17.45
C LYS A 301 22.38 8.61 -15.95
N TYR A 302 23.05 7.71 -15.27
CA TYR A 302 23.09 7.71 -13.81
C TYR A 302 23.85 8.96 -13.30
N LYS A 303 23.19 9.75 -12.48
CA LYS A 303 23.84 10.83 -11.73
C LYS A 303 24.25 10.33 -10.35
#